data_0a2813fec622718ba9861f34ab3e3337
#
_entry.id   0a2813fec622718ba9861f34ab3e3337
#
_cell.length_a   1.000
_cell.length_b   1.000
_cell.length_c   1.000
_cell.angle_alpha   90.00
_cell.angle_beta   90.00
_cell.angle_gamma   90.00
#
_symmetry.space_group_name_H-M   'P 1'
#
loop_
_entity.id
_entity.type
_entity.pdbx_description
1 polymer ?
#
loop_
_entity_poly.entity_id
_entity_poly.type
_entity_poly.pdbx_seq_one_letter_code
_entity_poly.pdbx_strand_id
1 'polypeptide(L)'
;ESRKEEMLGFWSLVEDGTIPTRVTHNDTKISNILFNAEGDVLCVIDLDTCMSSTSLNDFGDAIRSYTNTGAEDDRDLDKVSMSLEMFKAYTEGYLSERKETLCESELEWLAFSARYITFEQVLRFLMDYIDGDTYYKTNAPDHNLVRTHAQYKLLRSIEEQYPQMLEIVRNASFITLIRYKIEVPTIVGTS
;
A
#
# COMPACT_ATOMS: atom_id res chain seq x y z
N GLU A 1 -17.97 -1.92 -11.76
CA GLU A 1 -19.19 -1.33 -11.19
C GLU A 1 -19.38 -1.71 -9.71
N SER A 2 -19.27 -3.00 -9.32
CA SER A 2 -19.53 -3.44 -7.93
C SER A 2 -18.67 -2.81 -6.85
N ARG A 3 -17.48 -2.30 -7.19
CA ARG A 3 -16.53 -1.64 -6.26
C ARG A 3 -16.58 -0.13 -6.30
N LYS A 4 -17.29 0.44 -7.27
CA LYS A 4 -17.24 1.89 -7.56
C LYS A 4 -17.61 2.75 -6.35
N GLU A 5 -18.71 2.45 -5.68
CA GLU A 5 -19.20 3.25 -4.56
C GLU A 5 -18.22 3.26 -3.39
N GLU A 6 -17.64 2.10 -3.07
CA GLU A 6 -16.67 1.98 -1.96
C GLU A 6 -15.37 2.73 -2.27
N MET A 7 -14.86 2.62 -3.52
CA MET A 7 -13.64 3.33 -3.93
C MET A 7 -13.83 4.84 -3.99
N LEU A 8 -14.98 5.32 -4.50
CA LEU A 8 -15.31 6.74 -4.49
C LEU A 8 -15.56 7.25 -3.06
N GLY A 9 -16.17 6.45 -2.19
CA GLY A 9 -16.36 6.79 -0.79
C GLY A 9 -15.03 7.01 -0.06
N PHE A 10 -14.04 6.13 -0.28
CA PHE A 10 -12.69 6.33 0.25
C PHE A 10 -12.07 7.66 -0.24
N TRP A 11 -12.13 7.92 -1.54
CA TRP A 11 -11.53 9.13 -2.09
C TRP A 11 -12.22 10.40 -1.60
N SER A 12 -13.54 10.37 -1.39
CA SER A 12 -14.28 11.51 -0.81
C SER A 12 -13.79 11.91 0.58
N LEU A 13 -13.29 10.95 1.39
CA LEU A 13 -12.69 11.25 2.70
C LEU A 13 -11.34 11.99 2.58
N VAL A 14 -10.63 11.80 1.48
CA VAL A 14 -9.41 12.57 1.18
C VAL A 14 -9.77 13.97 0.69
N GLU A 15 -10.79 14.09 -0.19
CA GLU A 15 -11.24 15.37 -0.75
C GLU A 15 -11.84 16.30 0.31
N ASP A 16 -12.57 15.77 1.28
CA ASP A 16 -13.17 16.56 2.36
C ASP A 16 -12.22 16.81 3.55
N GLY A 17 -11.01 16.23 3.53
CA GLY A 17 -9.97 16.40 4.54
C GLY A 17 -10.14 15.53 5.78
N THR A 18 -11.09 14.59 5.81
CA THR A 18 -11.21 13.58 6.87
C THR A 18 -9.96 12.72 6.94
N ILE A 19 -9.40 12.35 5.79
CA ILE A 19 -8.08 11.76 5.65
C ILE A 19 -7.12 12.88 5.20
N PRO A 20 -6.10 13.21 6.00
CA PRO A 20 -5.24 14.35 5.71
C PRO A 20 -4.32 14.11 4.51
N THR A 21 -3.96 15.21 3.84
CA THR A 21 -2.91 15.19 2.83
C THR A 21 -1.53 15.38 3.49
N ARG A 22 -0.54 14.72 2.91
CA ARG A 22 0.86 14.73 3.34
C ARG A 22 1.78 14.85 2.12
N VAL A 23 3.09 14.98 2.34
CA VAL A 23 4.07 14.76 1.27
C VAL A 23 4.24 13.26 1.10
N THR A 24 3.99 12.76 -0.09
CA THR A 24 4.00 11.33 -0.43
C THR A 24 4.88 11.07 -1.64
N HIS A 25 5.37 9.85 -1.74
CA HIS A 25 6.18 9.38 -2.86
C HIS A 25 5.33 9.01 -4.09
N ASN A 26 4.19 8.34 -3.87
CA ASN A 26 3.20 7.86 -4.85
C ASN A 26 3.71 6.82 -5.88
N ASP A 27 4.88 6.22 -5.64
CA ASP A 27 5.41 5.07 -6.39
C ASP A 27 6.37 4.28 -5.49
N THR A 28 5.83 3.76 -4.38
CA THR A 28 6.60 3.09 -3.31
C THR A 28 6.90 1.62 -3.59
N LYS A 29 6.93 1.23 -4.86
CA LYS A 29 7.31 -0.13 -5.26
C LYS A 29 8.73 -0.49 -4.82
N ILE A 30 9.00 -1.77 -4.58
CA ILE A 30 10.29 -2.23 -4.04
C ILE A 30 11.49 -1.88 -4.94
N SER A 31 11.29 -1.79 -6.26
CA SER A 31 12.35 -1.40 -7.21
C SER A 31 12.83 0.04 -7.02
N ASN A 32 12.10 0.88 -6.28
CA ASN A 32 12.47 2.25 -5.95
C ASN A 32 13.22 2.36 -4.61
N ILE A 33 13.62 1.22 -4.03
CA ILE A 33 14.49 1.17 -2.85
C ILE A 33 15.81 0.50 -3.24
N LEU A 34 16.92 1.16 -2.97
CA LEU A 34 18.25 0.58 -3.15
C LEU A 34 18.72 -0.07 -1.85
N PHE A 35 19.31 -1.24 -1.99
CA PHE A 35 19.90 -2.02 -0.90
C PHE A 35 21.39 -2.23 -1.13
N ASN A 36 22.18 -2.37 -0.05
CA ASN A 36 23.55 -2.84 -0.11
C ASN A 36 23.61 -4.37 -0.25
N ALA A 37 24.83 -4.92 -0.35
CA ALA A 37 25.03 -6.37 -0.46
C ALA A 37 24.60 -7.14 0.80
N GLU A 38 24.55 -6.47 1.94
CA GLU A 38 24.16 -7.00 3.24
C GLU A 38 22.64 -6.98 3.45
N GLY A 39 21.89 -6.29 2.56
CA GLY A 39 20.43 -6.17 2.61
C GLY A 39 19.93 -4.94 3.36
N ASP A 40 20.81 -4.02 3.74
CA ASP A 40 20.39 -2.76 4.38
C ASP A 40 19.91 -1.76 3.34
N VAL A 41 18.91 -0.96 3.69
CA VAL A 41 18.39 0.11 2.85
C VAL A 41 19.43 1.22 2.72
N LEU A 42 19.78 1.57 1.49
CA LEU A 42 20.69 2.70 1.18
C LEU A 42 19.92 4.00 0.96
N CYS A 43 18.92 3.98 0.09
CA CYS A 43 18.10 5.15 -0.20
C CYS A 43 16.83 4.78 -0.98
N VAL A 44 15.90 5.72 -1.01
CA VAL A 44 14.72 5.73 -1.89
C VAL A 44 15.07 6.56 -3.13
N ILE A 45 14.63 6.12 -4.29
CA ILE A 45 14.88 6.75 -5.60
C ILE A 45 13.56 6.99 -6.34
N ASP A 46 13.63 7.62 -7.52
CA ASP A 46 12.48 7.86 -8.40
C ASP A 46 11.47 8.84 -7.77
N LEU A 47 11.98 10.01 -7.36
CA LEU A 47 11.23 11.02 -6.60
C LEU A 47 10.38 11.97 -7.46
N ASP A 48 10.25 11.73 -8.76
CA ASP A 48 9.51 12.60 -9.69
C ASP A 48 7.98 12.55 -9.48
N THR A 49 7.48 11.53 -8.79
CA THR A 49 6.08 11.39 -8.38
C THR A 49 5.77 12.01 -7.01
N CYS A 50 6.77 12.56 -6.31
CA CYS A 50 6.55 13.18 -5.01
C CYS A 50 5.64 14.39 -5.11
N MET A 51 4.51 14.35 -4.39
CA MET A 51 3.52 15.42 -4.35
C MET A 51 2.70 15.40 -3.06
N SER A 52 1.76 16.33 -2.93
CA SER A 52 0.75 16.31 -1.86
C SER A 52 -0.31 15.28 -2.19
N SER A 53 -0.45 14.26 -1.35
CA SER A 53 -1.47 13.21 -1.42
C SER A 53 -1.71 12.62 -0.03
N THR A 54 -2.37 11.48 0.08
CA THR A 54 -2.51 10.78 1.36
C THR A 54 -1.42 9.73 1.57
N SER A 55 -0.91 9.60 2.82
CA SER A 55 0.03 8.54 3.19
C SER A 55 -0.50 7.13 2.94
N LEU A 56 -1.81 6.99 2.79
CA LEU A 56 -2.48 5.74 2.45
C LEU A 56 -2.14 5.27 1.03
N ASN A 57 -1.88 6.20 0.09
CA ASN A 57 -1.43 5.83 -1.26
C ASN A 57 -0.05 5.16 -1.21
N ASP A 58 0.89 5.71 -0.44
CA ASP A 58 2.22 5.11 -0.27
C ASP A 58 2.15 3.74 0.40
N PHE A 59 1.36 3.62 1.48
CA PHE A 59 1.17 2.34 2.14
C PHE A 59 0.51 1.31 1.21
N GLY A 60 -0.56 1.70 0.52
CA GLY A 60 -1.29 0.83 -0.40
C GLY A 60 -0.43 0.32 -1.56
N ASP A 61 0.40 1.19 -2.16
CA ASP A 61 1.29 0.82 -3.25
C ASP A 61 2.44 -0.08 -2.77
N ALA A 62 3.00 0.19 -1.59
CA ALA A 62 3.99 -0.69 -0.97
C ALA A 62 3.41 -2.09 -0.74
N ILE A 63 2.20 -2.22 -0.18
CA ILE A 63 1.55 -3.52 0.02
C ILE A 63 1.34 -4.22 -1.32
N ARG A 64 0.81 -3.52 -2.33
CA ARG A 64 0.62 -4.07 -3.68
C ARG A 64 1.91 -4.66 -4.25
N SER A 65 3.03 -3.96 -4.08
CA SER A 65 4.33 -4.35 -4.63
C SER A 65 5.05 -5.41 -3.79
N TYR A 66 5.10 -5.25 -2.46
CA TYR A 66 5.95 -6.07 -1.58
C TYR A 66 5.30 -7.39 -1.17
N THR A 67 3.98 -7.46 -1.14
CA THR A 67 3.27 -8.65 -0.68
C THR A 67 2.82 -9.56 -1.81
N ASN A 68 2.96 -9.14 -3.07
CA ASN A 68 2.64 -9.98 -4.21
C ASN A 68 3.67 -11.11 -4.34
N THR A 69 3.19 -12.35 -4.33
CA THR A 69 4.04 -13.54 -4.48
C THR A 69 4.46 -13.82 -5.92
N GLY A 70 3.76 -13.23 -6.90
CA GLY A 70 4.09 -13.27 -8.32
C GLY A 70 4.66 -11.95 -8.83
N ALA A 71 5.00 -11.88 -10.10
CA ALA A 71 5.38 -10.65 -10.77
C ALA A 71 4.14 -9.77 -11.07
N GLU A 72 4.37 -8.46 -11.27
CA GLU A 72 3.31 -7.52 -11.68
C GLU A 72 2.66 -7.91 -13.02
N ASP A 73 3.44 -8.56 -13.88
CA ASP A 73 3.07 -9.03 -15.22
C ASP A 73 3.13 -10.57 -15.34
N ASP A 74 2.93 -11.29 -14.23
CA ASP A 74 3.00 -12.75 -14.25
C ASP A 74 1.84 -13.32 -15.07
N ARG A 75 2.18 -14.14 -16.07
CA ARG A 75 1.21 -14.86 -16.91
C ARG A 75 0.61 -16.08 -16.19
N ASP A 76 1.30 -16.59 -15.19
CA ASP A 76 0.85 -17.70 -14.36
C ASP A 76 0.14 -17.13 -13.12
N LEU A 77 -1.18 -16.95 -13.24
CA LEU A 77 -1.98 -16.35 -12.19
C LEU A 77 -2.04 -17.17 -10.90
N ASP A 78 -1.65 -18.44 -10.92
CA ASP A 78 -1.61 -19.27 -9.71
C ASP A 78 -0.45 -18.86 -8.79
N LYS A 79 0.57 -18.16 -9.32
CA LYS A 79 1.65 -17.57 -8.53
C LYS A 79 1.27 -16.26 -7.86
N VAL A 80 0.22 -15.59 -8.34
CA VAL A 80 -0.17 -14.26 -7.90
C VAL A 80 -1.10 -14.34 -6.70
N SER A 81 -0.61 -13.92 -5.56
CA SER A 81 -1.37 -13.85 -4.32
C SER A 81 -0.78 -12.78 -3.38
N MET A 82 -1.57 -12.22 -2.50
CA MET A 82 -1.09 -11.40 -1.40
C MET A 82 -0.60 -12.30 -0.26
N SER A 83 0.66 -12.12 0.16
CA SER A 83 1.23 -12.79 1.33
C SER A 83 0.83 -12.06 2.60
N LEU A 84 0.01 -12.71 3.42
CA LEU A 84 -0.42 -12.16 4.71
C LEU A 84 0.75 -12.02 5.70
N GLU A 85 1.77 -12.88 5.59
CA GLU A 85 3.00 -12.80 6.38
C GLU A 85 3.78 -11.52 6.06
N MET A 86 3.99 -11.24 4.77
CA MET A 86 4.66 -10.01 4.32
C MET A 86 3.84 -8.78 4.66
N PHE A 87 2.51 -8.83 4.50
CA PHE A 87 1.60 -7.76 4.92
C PHE A 87 1.77 -7.45 6.41
N LYS A 88 1.81 -8.47 7.26
CA LYS A 88 2.00 -8.31 8.70
C LYS A 88 3.35 -7.67 9.00
N ALA A 89 4.43 -8.20 8.46
CA ALA A 89 5.79 -7.70 8.69
C ALA A 89 5.93 -6.23 8.26
N TYR A 90 5.42 -5.87 7.08
CA TYR A 90 5.44 -4.50 6.60
C TYR A 90 4.59 -3.58 7.49
N THR A 91 3.38 -3.99 7.84
CA THR A 91 2.46 -3.19 8.67
C THR A 91 3.04 -2.94 10.06
N GLU A 92 3.64 -3.95 10.70
CA GLU A 92 4.30 -3.79 11.99
C GLU A 92 5.49 -2.82 11.91
N GLY A 93 6.33 -2.94 10.89
CA GLY A 93 7.45 -2.02 10.65
C GLY A 93 6.99 -0.60 10.36
N TYR A 94 6.00 -0.43 9.49
CA TYR A 94 5.43 0.88 9.16
C TYR A 94 4.84 1.57 10.39
N LEU A 95 4.05 0.85 11.17
CA LEU A 95 3.41 1.41 12.37
C LEU A 95 4.40 1.63 13.51
N SER A 96 5.52 0.92 13.59
CA SER A 96 6.57 1.22 14.57
C SER A 96 7.15 2.62 14.40
N GLU A 97 7.23 3.10 13.15
CA GLU A 97 7.82 4.41 12.81
C GLU A 97 6.77 5.52 12.67
N ARG A 98 5.57 5.19 12.20
CA ARG A 98 4.61 6.19 11.73
C ARG A 98 3.40 6.39 12.62
N LYS A 99 3.09 5.47 13.52
CA LYS A 99 1.85 5.49 14.28
C LYS A 99 1.56 6.79 14.99
N GLU A 100 2.57 7.42 15.59
CA GLU A 100 2.39 8.68 16.32
C GLU A 100 2.07 9.88 15.44
N THR A 101 2.35 9.76 14.15
CA THR A 101 2.10 10.81 13.16
C THR A 101 0.85 10.58 12.34
N LEU A 102 0.27 9.37 12.41
CA LEU A 102 -0.98 9.03 11.75
C LEU A 102 -2.18 9.43 12.62
N CYS A 103 -3.23 9.97 12.00
CA CYS A 103 -4.49 10.18 12.67
C CYS A 103 -5.36 8.91 12.68
N GLU A 104 -6.45 8.92 13.42
CA GLU A 104 -7.34 7.78 13.57
C GLU A 104 -7.93 7.33 12.22
N SER A 105 -8.33 8.27 11.38
CA SER A 105 -8.85 7.97 10.04
C SER A 105 -7.81 7.30 9.13
N GLU A 106 -6.54 7.70 9.20
CA GLU A 106 -5.48 7.02 8.45
C GLU A 106 -5.29 5.57 8.92
N LEU A 107 -5.35 5.32 10.24
CA LEU A 107 -5.23 3.96 10.79
C LEU A 107 -6.44 3.09 10.41
N GLU A 108 -7.64 3.64 10.44
CA GLU A 108 -8.87 2.94 10.07
C GLU A 108 -8.85 2.48 8.61
N TRP A 109 -8.37 3.34 7.70
CA TRP A 109 -8.34 3.08 6.27
C TRP A 109 -7.03 2.44 5.76
N LEU A 110 -6.09 2.14 6.65
CA LEU A 110 -4.76 1.63 6.27
C LEU A 110 -4.83 0.33 5.47
N ALA A 111 -5.59 -0.68 5.94
CA ALA A 111 -5.76 -1.93 5.20
C ALA A 111 -6.54 -1.74 3.88
N PHE A 112 -7.51 -0.80 3.86
CA PHE A 112 -8.30 -0.52 2.66
C PHE A 112 -7.46 0.07 1.54
N SER A 113 -6.46 0.86 1.86
CA SER A 113 -5.60 1.51 0.87
C SER A 113 -4.93 0.51 -0.08
N ALA A 114 -4.60 -0.69 0.41
CA ALA A 114 -4.07 -1.76 -0.44
C ALA A 114 -5.07 -2.22 -1.51
N ARG A 115 -6.36 -2.33 -1.15
CA ARG A 115 -7.43 -2.61 -2.11
C ARG A 115 -7.62 -1.47 -3.11
N TYR A 116 -7.61 -0.24 -2.59
CA TYR A 116 -7.81 0.96 -3.40
C TYR A 116 -6.72 1.11 -4.47
N ILE A 117 -5.45 1.12 -4.08
CA ILE A 117 -4.32 1.28 -5.01
C ILE A 117 -4.21 0.10 -5.99
N THR A 118 -4.44 -1.13 -5.52
CA THR A 118 -4.43 -2.28 -6.43
C THR A 118 -5.57 -2.20 -7.46
N PHE A 119 -6.76 -1.75 -7.06
CA PHE A 119 -7.88 -1.52 -7.97
C PHE A 119 -7.58 -0.39 -8.96
N GLU A 120 -7.02 0.72 -8.50
CA GLU A 120 -6.59 1.82 -9.37
C GLU A 120 -5.60 1.31 -10.43
N GLN A 121 -4.60 0.52 -10.02
CA GLN A 121 -3.60 -0.01 -10.93
C GLN A 121 -4.19 -0.98 -11.97
N VAL A 122 -5.17 -1.80 -11.58
CA VAL A 122 -5.95 -2.62 -12.56
C VAL A 122 -6.58 -1.73 -13.61
N LEU A 123 -7.23 -0.64 -13.21
CA LEU A 123 -7.89 0.27 -14.14
C LEU A 123 -6.89 1.00 -15.04
N ARG A 124 -5.76 1.43 -14.50
CA ARG A 124 -4.71 2.14 -15.26
C ARG A 124 -4.13 1.26 -16.36
N PHE A 125 -3.78 0.01 -16.06
CA PHE A 125 -3.29 -0.92 -17.09
C PHE A 125 -4.35 -1.26 -18.13
N LEU A 126 -5.61 -1.47 -17.70
CA LEU A 126 -6.70 -1.76 -18.60
C LEU A 126 -7.00 -0.58 -19.54
N MET A 127 -7.02 0.63 -19.00
CA MET A 127 -7.27 1.83 -19.81
C MET A 127 -6.15 2.05 -20.82
N ASP A 128 -4.88 1.92 -20.41
CA ASP A 128 -3.75 2.08 -21.32
C ASP A 128 -3.78 1.02 -22.45
N TYR A 129 -4.15 -0.23 -22.13
CA TYR A 129 -4.35 -1.27 -23.15
C TYR A 129 -5.46 -0.91 -24.15
N ILE A 130 -6.58 -0.38 -23.67
CA ILE A 130 -7.71 0.04 -24.53
C ILE A 130 -7.30 1.24 -25.42
N ASP A 131 -6.49 2.15 -24.88
CA ASP A 131 -6.01 3.35 -25.56
C ASP A 131 -4.80 3.09 -26.48
N GLY A 132 -4.38 1.82 -26.60
CA GLY A 132 -3.32 1.40 -27.54
C GLY A 132 -1.91 1.48 -26.96
N ASP A 133 -1.74 1.26 -25.64
CA ASP A 133 -0.46 1.17 -24.95
C ASP A 133 0.41 2.43 -25.09
N THR A 134 -0.17 3.58 -24.78
CA THR A 134 0.44 4.89 -25.00
C THR A 134 1.24 5.41 -23.80
N TYR A 135 0.98 4.92 -22.59
CA TYR A 135 1.56 5.42 -21.35
C TYR A 135 2.67 4.50 -20.81
N TYR A 136 2.39 3.22 -20.59
CA TYR A 136 3.35 2.28 -20.04
C TYR A 136 4.23 1.65 -21.13
N LYS A 137 5.52 1.43 -20.82
CA LYS A 137 6.38 0.63 -21.70
C LYS A 137 5.88 -0.80 -21.75
N THR A 138 5.70 -1.32 -22.95
CA THR A 138 5.25 -2.69 -23.20
C THR A 138 6.33 -3.50 -23.92
N ASN A 139 6.43 -4.79 -23.59
CA ASN A 139 7.34 -5.75 -24.22
C ASN A 139 6.62 -6.67 -25.22
N ALA A 140 5.29 -6.64 -25.23
CA ALA A 140 4.43 -7.43 -26.10
C ALA A 140 3.09 -6.70 -26.31
N PRO A 141 2.34 -7.00 -27.38
CA PRO A 141 1.07 -6.33 -27.67
C PRO A 141 -0.03 -6.53 -26.62
N ASP A 142 0.09 -7.56 -25.77
CA ASP A 142 -0.86 -7.88 -24.72
C ASP A 142 -0.30 -7.59 -23.30
N HIS A 143 0.83 -6.89 -23.20
CA HIS A 143 1.56 -6.75 -21.92
C HIS A 143 0.71 -6.07 -20.84
N ASN A 144 0.05 -4.95 -21.15
CA ASN A 144 -0.83 -4.28 -20.20
C ASN A 144 -2.10 -5.07 -19.88
N LEU A 145 -2.59 -5.91 -20.80
CA LEU A 145 -3.68 -6.84 -20.49
C LEU A 145 -3.22 -7.93 -19.51
N VAL A 146 -2.00 -8.45 -19.68
CA VAL A 146 -1.39 -9.41 -18.73
C VAL A 146 -1.25 -8.78 -17.35
N ARG A 147 -0.71 -7.56 -17.27
CA ARG A 147 -0.64 -6.79 -16.01
C ARG A 147 -2.01 -6.59 -15.38
N THR A 148 -3.01 -6.25 -16.18
CA THR A 148 -4.41 -6.12 -15.72
C THR A 148 -4.89 -7.40 -15.05
N HIS A 149 -4.67 -8.56 -15.66
CA HIS A 149 -5.09 -9.83 -15.10
C HIS A 149 -4.32 -10.19 -13.82
N ALA A 150 -3.01 -9.98 -13.79
CA ALA A 150 -2.19 -10.23 -12.62
C ALA A 150 -2.61 -9.33 -11.44
N GLN A 151 -2.78 -8.02 -11.67
CA GLN A 151 -3.22 -7.09 -10.63
C GLN A 151 -4.67 -7.35 -10.19
N TYR A 152 -5.55 -7.78 -11.08
CA TYR A 152 -6.90 -8.19 -10.70
C TYR A 152 -6.91 -9.45 -9.84
N LYS A 153 -6.05 -10.41 -10.13
CA LYS A 153 -5.87 -11.61 -9.30
C LYS A 153 -5.34 -11.23 -7.91
N LEU A 154 -4.36 -10.32 -7.84
CA LEU A 154 -3.85 -9.79 -6.57
C LEU A 154 -4.94 -9.08 -5.77
N LEU A 155 -5.73 -8.22 -6.43
CA LEU A 155 -6.87 -7.54 -5.80
C LEU A 155 -7.86 -8.55 -5.18
N ARG A 156 -8.19 -9.62 -5.90
CA ARG A 156 -9.06 -10.68 -5.38
C ARG A 156 -8.46 -11.35 -4.14
N SER A 157 -7.15 -11.61 -4.16
CA SER A 157 -6.45 -12.19 -3.01
C SER A 157 -6.46 -11.26 -1.79
N ILE A 158 -6.29 -9.95 -2.00
CA ILE A 158 -6.40 -8.94 -0.96
C ILE A 158 -7.83 -8.91 -0.38
N GLU A 159 -8.85 -8.93 -1.24
CA GLU A 159 -10.25 -8.93 -0.81
C GLU A 159 -10.63 -10.17 0.02
N GLU A 160 -10.15 -11.34 -0.39
CA GLU A 160 -10.38 -12.61 0.32
C GLU A 160 -9.73 -12.63 1.72
N GLN A 161 -8.57 -11.97 1.87
CA GLN A 161 -7.81 -11.88 3.11
C GLN A 161 -8.07 -10.60 3.92
N TYR A 162 -8.97 -9.75 3.46
CA TYR A 162 -9.22 -8.43 4.06
C TYR A 162 -9.57 -8.47 5.56
N PRO A 163 -10.40 -9.42 6.05
CA PRO A 163 -10.68 -9.51 7.49
C PRO A 163 -9.42 -9.75 8.34
N GLN A 164 -8.48 -10.58 7.87
CA GLN A 164 -7.21 -10.84 8.55
C GLN A 164 -6.29 -9.61 8.50
N MET A 165 -6.30 -8.86 7.40
CA MET A 165 -5.56 -7.59 7.27
C MET A 165 -6.03 -6.57 8.31
N LEU A 166 -7.34 -6.41 8.51
CA LEU A 166 -7.91 -5.53 9.54
C LEU A 166 -7.47 -5.94 10.95
N GLU A 167 -7.45 -7.24 11.24
CA GLU A 167 -6.99 -7.75 12.53
C GLU A 167 -5.50 -7.45 12.76
N ILE A 168 -4.65 -7.63 11.73
CA ILE A 168 -3.22 -7.33 11.78
C ILE A 168 -3.00 -5.84 12.07
N VAL A 169 -3.66 -4.94 11.34
CA VAL A 169 -3.54 -3.49 11.56
C VAL A 169 -3.95 -3.12 12.98
N ARG A 170 -5.07 -3.67 13.47
CA ARG A 170 -5.54 -3.44 14.84
C ARG A 170 -4.51 -3.88 15.88
N ASN A 171 -4.01 -5.10 15.76
CA ASN A 171 -3.04 -5.66 16.69
C ASN A 171 -1.71 -4.89 16.68
N ALA A 172 -1.17 -4.55 15.52
CA ALA A 172 0.04 -3.75 15.37
C ALA A 172 -0.15 -2.34 15.98
N SER A 173 -1.33 -1.75 15.83
CA SER A 173 -1.67 -0.48 16.45
C SER A 173 -1.70 -0.55 17.98
N PHE A 174 -2.18 -1.62 18.57
CA PHE A 174 -2.20 -1.83 20.02
C PHE A 174 -0.81 -2.11 20.62
N ILE A 175 -0.03 -2.97 19.99
CA ILE A 175 1.32 -3.34 20.46
C ILE A 175 2.22 -2.10 20.55
N THR A 176 2.14 -1.23 19.56
CA THR A 176 2.92 0.04 19.55
C THR A 176 2.50 0.96 20.69
N LEU A 177 1.21 1.05 21.04
CA LEU A 177 0.71 1.82 22.20
C LEU A 177 1.25 1.29 23.54
N ILE A 178 1.39 -0.02 23.69
CA ILE A 178 1.89 -0.64 24.92
C ILE A 178 3.39 -0.39 25.06
N ARG A 179 4.18 -0.55 24.00
CA ARG A 179 5.63 -0.27 24.00
C ARG A 179 5.92 1.17 24.42
N TYR A 180 5.22 2.14 23.83
CA TYR A 180 5.41 3.55 24.14
C TYR A 180 5.12 3.89 25.61
N LYS A 181 4.07 3.31 26.20
CA LYS A 181 3.75 3.53 27.63
C LYS A 181 4.79 2.94 28.58
N ILE A 182 5.58 1.97 28.14
CA ILE A 182 6.62 1.32 28.94
C ILE A 182 7.97 2.07 28.81
N GLU A 183 8.25 2.68 27.65
CA GLU A 183 9.52 3.35 27.35
C GLU A 183 9.58 4.81 27.77
N VAL A 184 8.45 5.47 28.05
CA VAL A 184 8.42 6.83 28.62
C VAL A 184 8.36 6.76 30.13
N PRO A 185 9.47 6.97 30.88
CA PRO A 185 9.41 7.12 32.32
C PRO A 185 8.57 8.34 32.66
N THR A 186 7.55 8.17 33.48
CA THR A 186 6.81 9.28 34.06
C THR A 186 7.81 10.15 34.84
N ILE A 187 8.26 11.27 34.29
CA ILE A 187 8.99 12.27 35.04
C ILE A 187 7.93 12.91 35.95
N VAL A 188 7.74 12.30 37.12
CA VAL A 188 7.01 12.91 38.21
C VAL A 188 7.93 14.00 38.76
N GLY A 189 7.66 15.25 38.36
CA GLY A 189 8.30 16.40 39.02
C GLY A 189 7.84 16.44 40.47
N THR A 190 8.76 16.16 41.38
CA THR A 190 8.61 16.55 42.78
C THR A 190 8.96 18.04 42.86
N SER A 191 7.93 18.83 43.09
CA SER A 191 8.03 20.22 43.60
C SER A 191 8.47 20.22 45.04
#